data_9bb20f3f19a3cee9c0afd759b62ec9df
#
_entry.id   9bb20f3f19a3cee9c0afd759b62ec9df
#
_cell.length_a   1.000
_cell.length_b   1.000
_cell.length_c   1.000
_cell.angle_alpha   90.00
_cell.angle_beta   90.00
_cell.angle_gamma   90.00
#
_symmetry.space_group_name_H-M   'P 1'
#
loop_
_entity.id
_entity.type
_entity.pdbx_description
1 polymer ?
#
loop_
_entity_poly.entity_id
_entity_poly.type
_entity_poly.pdbx_seq_one_letter_code
_entity_poly.pdbx_strand_id
1 'polypeptide(L)'
;TGNAGPDLNGSQRAGDNLFTVSILALDTDTGEYRWHFQQVHHDIWDYDSPSPVVLFDVEKDGVMRKGLAEASKSGYLYILDRITGEPLIGIPEVPVPQEPGQATAATQPIPVGDSMVPHFIDAAPEGFTLVNDGKTYTPFGKEGALYKPLAGVNWPPKSYDPETGLLYVCANDRIGGAAQEREASPPTHTETWLG
;
A
#
# COMPACT_ATOMS: atom_id res chain seq x y z
N THR A 1 3.98 -2.77 8.87
CA THR A 1 5.37 -3.11 8.51
C THR A 1 5.80 -2.38 7.25
N GLY A 2 7.12 -2.27 7.03
CA GLY A 2 7.71 -1.64 5.84
C GLY A 2 7.61 -2.48 4.58
N ASN A 3 8.07 -1.90 3.47
CA ASN A 3 8.16 -2.54 2.16
C ASN A 3 9.28 -3.59 2.07
N ALA A 4 9.28 -4.36 0.98
CA ALA A 4 10.33 -5.35 0.71
C ALA A 4 11.52 -4.70 -0.02
N GLY A 5 12.73 -5.11 0.31
CA GLY A 5 13.93 -4.72 -0.45
C GLY A 5 14.34 -5.79 -1.48
N PRO A 6 14.87 -5.38 -2.63
CA PRO A 6 14.98 -4.01 -3.16
C PRO A 6 13.63 -3.38 -3.48
N ASP A 7 13.46 -2.08 -3.19
CA ASP A 7 12.17 -1.41 -3.21
C ASP A 7 11.47 -1.43 -4.58
N LEU A 8 12.21 -1.12 -5.63
CA LEU A 8 11.65 -0.93 -6.97
C LEU A 8 11.92 -2.10 -7.93
N ASN A 9 12.44 -3.21 -7.42
CA ASN A 9 12.72 -4.40 -8.20
C ASN A 9 12.37 -5.68 -7.45
N GLY A 10 11.30 -6.35 -7.91
CA GLY A 10 10.80 -7.58 -7.32
C GLY A 10 11.35 -8.88 -7.90
N SER A 11 12.20 -8.82 -8.94
CA SER A 11 12.59 -9.99 -9.75
C SER A 11 13.27 -11.11 -8.95
N GLN A 12 13.91 -10.80 -7.83
CA GLN A 12 14.67 -11.75 -7.01
C GLN A 12 13.94 -12.22 -5.75
N ARG A 13 12.72 -11.74 -5.52
CA ARG A 13 11.95 -12.03 -4.31
C ARG A 13 10.52 -12.49 -4.62
N ALA A 14 10.39 -13.57 -5.38
CA ALA A 14 9.10 -14.11 -5.79
C ALA A 14 8.10 -14.30 -4.63
N GLY A 15 6.80 -14.29 -4.94
CA GLY A 15 5.70 -14.39 -3.98
C GLY A 15 5.31 -13.05 -3.37
N ASP A 16 4.39 -13.07 -2.43
CA ASP A 16 3.78 -11.86 -1.86
C ASP A 16 4.67 -11.11 -0.87
N ASN A 17 5.82 -11.70 -0.52
CA ASN A 17 6.81 -11.16 0.41
C ASN A 17 6.25 -10.88 1.82
N LEU A 18 5.50 -11.84 2.37
CA LEU A 18 5.02 -11.76 3.75
C LEU A 18 6.22 -11.68 4.73
N PHE A 19 6.18 -10.81 5.74
CA PHE A 19 5.08 -9.92 6.16
C PHE A 19 5.41 -8.45 5.86
N THR A 20 5.80 -8.12 4.65
CA THR A 20 5.98 -6.74 4.25
C THR A 20 4.63 -6.08 3.98
N VAL A 21 4.57 -4.76 4.14
CA VAL A 21 3.37 -3.93 3.92
C VAL A 21 2.13 -4.53 4.58
N SER A 22 2.27 -4.93 5.84
CA SER A 22 1.25 -5.69 6.57
C SER A 22 0.94 -5.06 7.92
N ILE A 23 -0.31 -5.23 8.34
CA ILE A 23 -0.73 -5.08 9.72
C ILE A 23 -0.58 -6.44 10.39
N LEU A 24 0.11 -6.50 11.52
CA LEU A 24 0.26 -7.71 12.33
C LEU A 24 -0.35 -7.49 13.70
N ALA A 25 -1.11 -8.46 14.16
CA ALA A 25 -1.57 -8.52 15.55
C ALA A 25 -0.80 -9.57 16.31
N LEU A 26 -0.21 -9.15 17.41
CA LEU A 26 0.53 -9.99 18.34
C LEU A 26 -0.10 -9.87 19.73
N ASP A 27 -0.05 -10.94 20.48
CA ASP A 27 -0.41 -10.92 21.89
C ASP A 27 0.61 -10.10 22.68
N THR A 28 0.15 -9.18 23.51
CA THR A 28 1.05 -8.25 24.21
C THR A 28 1.81 -8.88 25.37
N ASP A 29 1.30 -9.96 25.93
CA ASP A 29 1.91 -10.63 27.08
C ASP A 29 2.92 -11.70 26.64
N THR A 30 2.62 -12.39 25.52
CA THR A 30 3.39 -13.54 25.06
C THR A 30 4.18 -13.28 23.79
N GLY A 31 3.81 -12.25 23.01
CA GLY A 31 4.35 -12.00 21.66
C GLY A 31 3.82 -12.97 20.61
N GLU A 32 2.88 -13.85 20.95
CA GLU A 32 2.32 -14.80 20.00
C GLU A 32 1.57 -14.11 18.86
N TYR A 33 1.82 -14.60 17.65
CA TYR A 33 1.09 -14.18 16.46
C TYR A 33 -0.40 -14.54 16.55
N ARG A 34 -1.27 -13.59 16.19
CA ARG A 34 -2.73 -13.79 16.15
C ARG A 34 -3.26 -13.80 14.71
N TRP A 35 -2.99 -12.73 13.96
CA TRP A 35 -3.39 -12.59 12.56
C TRP A 35 -2.53 -11.54 11.84
N HIS A 36 -2.63 -11.50 10.53
CA HIS A 36 -2.11 -10.40 9.71
C HIS A 36 -3.08 -10.07 8.58
N PHE A 37 -2.93 -8.87 8.05
CA PHE A 37 -3.53 -8.42 6.82
C PHE A 37 -2.46 -7.72 5.99
N GLN A 38 -2.15 -8.26 4.80
CA GLN A 38 -1.20 -7.64 3.89
C GLN A 38 -1.92 -6.63 3.01
N GLN A 39 -1.46 -5.39 2.99
CA GLN A 39 -2.11 -4.29 2.27
C GLN A 39 -1.62 -4.15 0.83
N VAL A 40 -0.41 -4.61 0.53
CA VAL A 40 0.15 -4.66 -0.82
C VAL A 40 0.94 -5.95 -1.00
N HIS A 41 0.52 -6.77 -1.96
CA HIS A 41 1.24 -7.97 -2.36
C HIS A 41 2.42 -7.62 -3.25
N HIS A 42 3.59 -8.21 -2.98
CA HIS A 42 4.79 -8.06 -3.79
C HIS A 42 5.07 -6.60 -4.15
N ASP A 43 5.19 -5.75 -3.14
CA ASP A 43 5.38 -4.31 -3.33
C ASP A 43 6.67 -4.00 -4.10
N ILE A 44 6.54 -3.30 -5.22
CA ILE A 44 7.63 -2.78 -6.06
C ILE A 44 7.54 -1.26 -6.23
N TRP A 45 6.74 -0.59 -5.41
CA TRP A 45 6.42 0.84 -5.53
C TRP A 45 6.80 1.66 -4.31
N ASP A 46 7.33 1.03 -3.25
CA ASP A 46 7.54 1.65 -1.93
C ASP A 46 6.21 2.08 -1.28
N TYR A 47 5.21 1.20 -1.34
CA TYR A 47 3.88 1.44 -0.78
C TYR A 47 3.73 0.95 0.67
N ASP A 48 4.79 1.00 1.44
CA ASP A 48 4.79 0.60 2.84
C ASP A 48 3.67 1.28 3.66
N SER A 49 3.41 0.71 4.82
CA SER A 49 2.35 1.13 5.74
C SER A 49 2.96 1.64 7.05
N PRO A 50 3.56 2.85 7.03
CA PRO A 50 4.33 3.35 8.15
C PRO A 50 3.50 4.12 9.19
N SER A 51 2.26 4.49 8.84
CA SER A 51 1.38 5.23 9.74
C SER A 51 0.80 4.31 10.82
N PRO A 52 0.71 4.75 12.09
CA PRO A 52 0.12 3.92 13.13
C PRO A 52 -1.37 3.65 12.88
N VAL A 53 -1.82 2.45 13.20
CA VAL A 53 -3.25 2.10 13.18
C VAL A 53 -4.03 2.94 14.18
N VAL A 54 -5.28 3.27 13.86
CA VAL A 54 -6.24 3.88 14.79
C VAL A 54 -7.26 2.85 15.19
N LEU A 55 -7.49 2.71 16.49
CA LEU A 55 -8.49 1.78 17.04
C LEU A 55 -9.78 2.52 17.37
N PHE A 56 -10.92 1.89 17.03
CA PHE A 56 -12.24 2.44 17.30
C PHE A 56 -13.25 1.34 17.55
N ASP A 57 -14.39 1.69 18.10
CA ASP A 57 -15.54 0.80 18.22
C ASP A 57 -16.68 1.35 17.34
N VAL A 58 -17.36 0.48 16.60
CA VAL A 58 -18.42 0.84 15.66
C VAL A 58 -19.55 -0.17 15.70
N GLU A 59 -20.80 0.29 15.66
CA GLU A 59 -21.94 -0.58 15.45
C GLU A 59 -22.09 -0.88 13.96
N LYS A 60 -22.10 -2.16 13.61
CA LYS A 60 -22.35 -2.64 12.25
C LYS A 60 -23.36 -3.78 12.30
N ASP A 61 -24.42 -3.66 11.53
CA ASP A 61 -25.50 -4.66 11.46
C ASP A 61 -26.09 -5.01 12.85
N GLY A 62 -26.23 -3.99 13.71
CA GLY A 62 -26.73 -4.16 15.09
C GLY A 62 -25.74 -4.81 16.08
N VAL A 63 -24.49 -5.00 15.67
CA VAL A 63 -23.44 -5.59 16.51
C VAL A 63 -22.29 -4.62 16.70
N MET A 64 -21.90 -4.39 17.95
CA MET A 64 -20.69 -3.59 18.24
C MET A 64 -19.44 -4.36 17.81
N ARG A 65 -18.68 -3.75 16.87
CA ARG A 65 -17.43 -4.28 16.33
C ARG A 65 -16.24 -3.49 16.87
N LYS A 66 -15.17 -4.19 17.10
CA LYS A 66 -13.89 -3.59 17.48
C LYS A 66 -13.06 -3.36 16.22
N GLY A 67 -13.07 -2.11 15.74
CA GLY A 67 -12.43 -1.76 14.49
C GLY A 67 -11.00 -1.28 14.64
N LEU A 68 -10.25 -1.37 13.55
CA LEU A 68 -9.03 -0.61 13.31
C LEU A 68 -9.06 0.00 11.92
N ALA A 69 -8.38 1.12 11.76
CA ALA A 69 -8.21 1.79 10.47
C ALA A 69 -6.73 2.06 10.21
N GLU A 70 -6.27 1.73 9.01
CA GLU A 70 -4.92 2.00 8.52
C GLU A 70 -4.97 2.59 7.12
N ALA A 71 -4.33 3.74 6.95
CA ALA A 71 -4.13 4.38 5.66
C ALA A 71 -2.65 4.29 5.29
N SER A 72 -2.36 3.88 4.05
CA SER A 72 -1.00 3.61 3.59
C SER A 72 -0.56 4.51 2.44
N LYS A 73 0.70 4.38 2.04
CA LYS A 73 1.25 5.05 0.85
C LYS A 73 0.55 4.67 -0.45
N SER A 74 -0.17 3.54 -0.49
CA SER A 74 -0.99 3.18 -1.66
C SER A 74 -2.19 4.10 -1.88
N GLY A 75 -2.53 4.94 -0.89
CA GLY A 75 -3.68 5.85 -0.95
C GLY A 75 -5.01 5.22 -0.55
N TYR A 76 -5.01 3.97 -0.13
CA TYR A 76 -6.19 3.27 0.36
C TYR A 76 -6.30 3.33 1.87
N LEU A 77 -7.55 3.26 2.36
CA LEU A 77 -7.90 3.12 3.76
C LEU A 77 -8.45 1.71 4.02
N TYR A 78 -7.76 0.96 4.85
CA TYR A 78 -8.12 -0.39 5.25
C TYR A 78 -8.82 -0.35 6.60
N ILE A 79 -10.06 -0.89 6.66
CA ILE A 79 -10.88 -0.92 7.88
C ILE A 79 -11.18 -2.38 8.22
N LEU A 80 -10.59 -2.85 9.31
CA LEU A 80 -10.64 -4.26 9.72
C LEU A 80 -11.23 -4.42 11.12
N ASP A 81 -11.74 -5.60 11.41
CA ASP A 81 -12.00 -6.04 12.78
C ASP A 81 -10.66 -6.32 13.48
N ARG A 82 -10.34 -5.59 14.55
CA ARG A 82 -9.05 -5.71 15.23
C ARG A 82 -8.87 -7.01 16.02
N ILE A 83 -9.93 -7.79 16.21
CA ILE A 83 -9.85 -9.07 16.88
C ILE A 83 -9.50 -10.19 15.91
N THR A 84 -10.07 -10.14 14.69
CA THR A 84 -9.95 -11.23 13.72
C THR A 84 -9.05 -10.90 12.53
N GLY A 85 -8.82 -9.61 12.24
CA GLY A 85 -8.16 -9.15 11.01
C GLY A 85 -9.07 -9.12 9.79
N GLU A 86 -10.32 -9.55 9.92
CA GLU A 86 -11.27 -9.58 8.81
C GLU A 86 -11.75 -8.17 8.41
N PRO A 87 -11.96 -7.91 7.11
CA PRO A 87 -12.48 -6.64 6.66
C PRO A 87 -13.87 -6.29 7.22
N LEU A 88 -14.01 -5.12 7.84
CA LEU A 88 -15.32 -4.54 8.18
C LEU A 88 -15.98 -3.85 6.98
N ILE A 89 -15.19 -3.35 6.05
CA ILE A 89 -15.62 -2.87 4.73
C ILE A 89 -14.96 -3.78 3.69
N GLY A 90 -15.67 -4.16 2.64
CA GLY A 90 -15.18 -5.12 1.65
C GLY A 90 -13.82 -4.73 1.06
N ILE A 91 -12.92 -5.70 0.99
CA ILE A 91 -11.58 -5.56 0.40
C ILE A 91 -11.37 -6.74 -0.57
N PRO A 92 -11.96 -6.70 -1.77
CA PRO A 92 -11.77 -7.75 -2.75
C PRO A 92 -10.35 -7.74 -3.32
N GLU A 93 -9.89 -8.90 -3.75
CA GLU A 93 -8.72 -9.06 -4.60
C GLU A 93 -9.06 -8.61 -6.03
N VAL A 94 -8.40 -7.57 -6.50
CA VAL A 94 -8.64 -6.97 -7.82
C VAL A 94 -7.46 -7.22 -8.73
N PRO A 95 -7.66 -7.73 -9.95
CA PRO A 95 -6.59 -7.91 -10.93
C PRO A 95 -5.87 -6.59 -11.25
N VAL A 96 -4.54 -6.66 -11.31
CA VAL A 96 -3.67 -5.50 -11.60
C VAL A 96 -2.74 -5.80 -12.77
N PRO A 97 -2.17 -4.76 -13.43
CA PRO A 97 -1.22 -4.95 -14.51
C PRO A 97 -0.01 -5.78 -14.08
N GLN A 98 0.49 -6.63 -14.98
CA GLN A 98 1.55 -7.58 -14.71
C GLN A 98 2.85 -7.21 -15.43
N GLU A 99 3.99 -7.40 -14.75
CA GLU A 99 5.32 -7.40 -15.35
C GLU A 99 6.06 -8.68 -14.91
N PRO A 100 6.06 -9.71 -15.76
CA PRO A 100 6.65 -11.01 -15.42
C PRO A 100 8.12 -10.93 -15.02
N GLY A 101 8.86 -9.99 -15.60
CA GLY A 101 10.26 -9.76 -15.25
C GLY A 101 10.48 -9.26 -13.82
N GLN A 102 9.42 -8.79 -13.15
CA GLN A 102 9.44 -8.34 -11.76
C GLN A 102 8.66 -9.28 -10.82
N ALA A 103 8.15 -10.39 -11.32
CA ALA A 103 7.36 -11.36 -10.56
C ALA A 103 6.14 -10.75 -9.84
N THR A 104 5.49 -9.75 -10.44
CA THR A 104 4.37 -8.99 -9.85
C THR A 104 3.22 -9.89 -9.41
N ALA A 105 2.56 -9.52 -8.31
CA ALA A 105 1.34 -10.18 -7.86
C ALA A 105 0.20 -10.00 -8.86
N ALA A 106 -0.63 -11.04 -9.04
CA ALA A 106 -1.72 -11.01 -10.01
C ALA A 106 -2.87 -10.09 -9.60
N THR A 107 -3.07 -9.93 -8.30
CA THR A 107 -4.13 -9.13 -7.70
C THR A 107 -3.58 -8.26 -6.58
N GLN A 108 -4.38 -7.28 -6.17
CA GLN A 108 -4.13 -6.47 -4.98
C GLN A 108 -5.42 -6.30 -4.17
N PRO A 109 -5.34 -6.25 -2.84
CA PRO A 109 -6.48 -6.04 -1.96
C PRO A 109 -6.92 -4.57 -2.01
N ILE A 110 -7.96 -4.27 -2.77
CA ILE A 110 -8.44 -2.90 -2.99
C ILE A 110 -9.75 -2.68 -2.22
N PRO A 111 -9.76 -1.81 -1.18
CA PRO A 111 -10.97 -1.50 -0.45
C PRO A 111 -12.06 -0.90 -1.33
N VAL A 112 -13.32 -1.29 -1.09
CA VAL A 112 -14.48 -0.65 -1.72
C VAL A 112 -14.78 0.70 -1.04
N GLY A 113 -15.36 1.63 -1.79
CA GLY A 113 -15.72 2.98 -1.32
C GLY A 113 -14.96 4.08 -2.02
N ASP A 114 -15.03 5.29 -1.47
CA ASP A 114 -14.38 6.45 -2.05
C ASP A 114 -12.88 6.45 -1.80
N SER A 115 -12.11 6.93 -2.77
CA SER A 115 -10.67 7.10 -2.64
C SER A 115 -10.34 8.32 -1.78
N MET A 116 -9.36 8.19 -0.89
CA MET A 116 -8.83 9.35 -0.14
C MET A 116 -8.03 10.31 -1.03
N VAL A 117 -7.40 9.77 -2.06
CA VAL A 117 -6.54 10.47 -3.03
C VAL A 117 -6.73 9.85 -4.42
N PRO A 118 -6.37 10.55 -5.51
CA PRO A 118 -6.41 9.97 -6.84
C PRO A 118 -5.54 8.72 -6.98
N HIS A 119 -6.07 7.68 -7.61
CA HIS A 119 -5.36 6.42 -7.90
C HIS A 119 -4.97 6.29 -9.39
N PHE A 120 -5.09 7.35 -10.14
CA PHE A 120 -4.67 7.42 -11.54
C PHE A 120 -4.19 8.84 -11.88
N ILE A 121 -3.41 8.93 -12.95
CA ILE A 121 -3.01 10.19 -13.56
C ILE A 121 -3.59 10.18 -14.97
N ASP A 122 -4.34 11.21 -15.33
CA ASP A 122 -4.99 11.37 -16.63
C ASP A 122 -4.24 12.30 -17.58
N ALA A 123 -3.25 13.03 -17.07
CA ALA A 123 -2.42 13.94 -17.86
C ALA A 123 -0.96 13.86 -17.42
N ALA A 124 -0.04 13.84 -18.38
CA ALA A 124 1.38 14.01 -18.12
C ALA A 124 1.76 15.50 -18.06
N PRO A 125 2.78 15.90 -17.26
CA PRO A 125 3.41 17.20 -17.38
C PRO A 125 3.95 17.42 -18.81
N GLU A 126 4.08 18.68 -19.22
CA GLU A 126 4.62 19.03 -20.54
C GLU A 126 6.00 18.38 -20.76
N GLY A 127 6.17 17.76 -21.92
CA GLY A 127 7.40 17.07 -22.29
C GLY A 127 7.52 15.62 -21.82
N PHE A 128 6.50 15.09 -21.12
CA PHE A 128 6.47 13.72 -20.63
C PHE A 128 5.31 12.91 -21.24
N THR A 129 5.46 11.61 -21.25
CA THR A 129 4.44 10.68 -21.74
C THR A 129 4.02 9.75 -20.61
N LEU A 130 2.71 9.58 -20.40
CA LEU A 130 2.20 8.57 -19.48
C LEU A 130 2.48 7.17 -20.02
N VAL A 131 2.94 6.29 -19.15
CA VAL A 131 3.16 4.88 -19.42
C VAL A 131 2.17 4.07 -18.60
N ASN A 132 1.51 3.10 -19.23
CA ASN A 132 0.55 2.20 -18.59
C ASN A 132 -0.58 2.92 -17.85
N ASP A 133 -1.13 3.97 -18.43
CA ASP A 133 -2.25 4.77 -17.89
C ASP A 133 -1.96 5.49 -16.56
N GLY A 134 -0.75 5.42 -16.02
CA GLY A 134 -0.37 6.11 -14.78
C GLY A 134 -1.18 5.70 -13.54
N LYS A 135 -1.72 4.48 -13.47
CA LYS A 135 -2.52 3.98 -12.33
C LYS A 135 -1.64 3.47 -11.19
N THR A 136 -2.18 3.54 -9.98
CA THR A 136 -1.67 2.79 -8.83
C THR A 136 -1.54 1.31 -9.19
N TYR A 137 -0.49 0.66 -8.72
CA TYR A 137 -0.13 -0.73 -9.07
C TYR A 137 0.28 -0.97 -10.52
N THR A 138 0.58 0.08 -11.28
CA THR A 138 1.23 -0.08 -12.59
C THR A 138 2.71 -0.42 -12.39
N PRO A 139 3.20 -1.56 -12.89
CA PRO A 139 4.61 -1.95 -12.76
C PRO A 139 5.53 -1.04 -13.57
N PHE A 140 6.77 -0.91 -13.14
CA PHE A 140 7.81 -0.28 -13.94
C PHE A 140 8.15 -1.18 -15.12
N GLY A 141 7.88 -0.71 -16.33
CA GLY A 141 8.22 -1.42 -17.55
C GLY A 141 9.69 -1.23 -17.95
N LYS A 142 10.11 -2.00 -18.97
CA LYS A 142 11.48 -1.91 -19.51
C LYS A 142 11.72 -0.67 -20.38
N GLU A 143 10.68 0.04 -20.76
CA GLU A 143 10.73 1.19 -21.66
C GLU A 143 10.06 2.41 -21.05
N GLY A 144 10.78 3.52 -21.05
CA GLY A 144 10.25 4.82 -20.67
C GLY A 144 10.18 5.10 -19.18
N ALA A 145 9.76 6.30 -18.85
CA ALA A 145 9.48 6.74 -17.50
C ALA A 145 8.02 6.48 -17.15
N LEU A 146 7.78 5.93 -15.98
CA LEU A 146 6.43 5.77 -15.43
C LEU A 146 6.11 6.97 -14.54
N TYR A 147 4.99 7.62 -14.83
CA TYR A 147 4.37 8.58 -13.92
C TYR A 147 3.16 7.91 -13.26
N LYS A 148 3.14 7.91 -11.95
CA LYS A 148 2.06 7.30 -11.16
C LYS A 148 1.65 8.21 -10.03
N PRO A 149 0.45 8.05 -9.46
CA PRO A 149 0.13 8.68 -8.20
C PRO A 149 1.17 8.26 -7.15
N LEU A 150 1.79 9.25 -6.52
CA LEU A 150 2.59 9.09 -5.32
C LEU A 150 1.84 9.76 -4.17
N ALA A 151 0.56 9.46 -4.15
CA ALA A 151 -0.40 9.98 -3.22
C ALA A 151 -0.63 8.96 -2.10
N GLY A 152 -1.08 9.41 -0.96
CA GLY A 152 -1.38 8.54 0.17
C GLY A 152 -0.84 9.06 1.48
N VAL A 153 -0.74 8.18 2.46
CA VAL A 153 -0.35 8.50 3.83
C VAL A 153 1.00 7.87 4.13
N ASN A 154 1.96 8.72 4.51
CA ASN A 154 3.23 8.26 5.03
C ASN A 154 3.14 8.08 6.56
N TRP A 155 4.19 8.31 7.31
CA TRP A 155 4.28 8.11 8.76
C TRP A 155 3.39 9.02 9.64
N PRO A 156 2.84 10.19 9.22
CA PRO A 156 2.01 11.00 10.11
C PRO A 156 0.81 10.22 10.64
N PRO A 157 0.51 10.34 11.96
CA PRO A 157 -0.61 9.64 12.54
C PRO A 157 -1.96 10.22 12.09
N LYS A 158 -2.97 9.37 12.16
CA LYS A 158 -4.38 9.71 11.99
C LYS A 158 -5.02 9.98 13.36
N SER A 159 -6.18 10.61 13.39
CA SER A 159 -6.98 10.74 14.61
C SER A 159 -8.43 10.36 14.36
N TYR A 160 -9.08 9.82 15.37
CA TYR A 160 -10.49 9.44 15.34
C TYR A 160 -11.25 10.20 16.42
N ASP A 161 -12.40 10.73 16.03
CA ASP A 161 -13.34 11.37 16.94
C ASP A 161 -14.51 10.41 17.23
N PRO A 162 -14.62 9.87 18.45
CA PRO A 162 -15.67 8.92 18.77
C PRO A 162 -17.07 9.55 18.89
N GLU A 163 -17.19 10.89 19.06
CA GLU A 163 -18.48 11.57 19.14
C GLU A 163 -19.11 11.71 17.75
N THR A 164 -18.31 12.03 16.75
CA THR A 164 -18.77 12.19 15.36
C THR A 164 -18.62 10.96 14.51
N GLY A 165 -17.81 9.99 14.93
CA GLY A 165 -17.45 8.79 14.15
C GLY A 165 -16.52 9.10 12.97
N LEU A 166 -15.86 10.26 12.95
CA LEU A 166 -14.98 10.67 11.86
C LEU A 166 -13.52 10.29 12.10
N LEU A 167 -12.87 9.80 11.06
CA LEU A 167 -11.43 9.58 10.99
C LEU A 167 -10.78 10.71 10.18
N TYR A 168 -9.83 11.41 10.78
CA TYR A 168 -9.07 12.48 10.14
C TYR A 168 -7.72 11.95 9.67
N VAL A 169 -7.44 12.10 8.37
CA VAL A 169 -6.26 11.56 7.71
C VAL A 169 -5.53 12.68 6.95
N CYS A 170 -4.23 12.85 7.23
CA CYS A 170 -3.38 13.74 6.44
C CYS A 170 -2.77 12.95 5.28
N ALA A 171 -3.22 13.21 4.07
CA ALA A 171 -2.72 12.56 2.87
C ALA A 171 -2.00 13.55 1.94
N ASN A 172 -1.06 13.03 1.15
CA ASN A 172 -0.45 13.75 0.05
C ASN A 172 -1.17 13.40 -1.25
N ASP A 173 -1.30 14.39 -2.12
CA ASP A 173 -1.72 14.21 -3.50
C ASP A 173 -0.64 14.76 -4.41
N ARG A 174 0.18 13.88 -4.96
CA ARG A 174 1.31 14.24 -5.82
C ARG A 174 1.57 13.19 -6.89
N ILE A 175 2.27 13.60 -7.92
CA ILE A 175 2.76 12.72 -8.98
C ILE A 175 4.20 12.31 -8.66
N GLY A 176 4.47 11.01 -8.71
CA GLY A 176 5.82 10.47 -8.68
C GLY A 176 6.23 9.95 -10.05
N GLY A 177 7.50 10.08 -10.39
CA GLY A 177 8.08 9.51 -11.59
C GLY A 177 9.17 8.51 -11.24
N ALA A 178 9.24 7.42 -11.97
CA ALA A 178 10.33 6.46 -11.90
C ALA A 178 10.67 5.96 -13.31
N ALA A 179 11.95 5.73 -13.54
CA ALA A 179 12.43 5.08 -14.75
C ALA A 179 13.22 3.84 -14.37
N GLN A 180 13.01 2.74 -15.08
CA GLN A 180 13.85 1.57 -14.90
C GLN A 180 15.23 1.83 -15.51
N GLU A 181 16.30 1.61 -14.74
CA GLU A 181 17.64 1.59 -15.30
C GLU A 181 17.80 0.42 -16.28
N ARG A 182 18.43 0.68 -17.42
CA ARG A 182 18.64 -0.34 -18.46
C ARG A 182 19.62 -1.46 -18.07
N GLU A 183 20.48 -1.21 -17.09
CA GLU A 183 21.40 -2.19 -16.53
C GLU A 183 21.36 -2.08 -15.01
N ALA A 184 20.71 -3.03 -14.36
CA ALA A 184 20.85 -3.17 -12.92
C ALA A 184 22.29 -3.61 -12.61
N SER A 185 23.10 -2.73 -12.08
CA SER A 185 24.30 -3.15 -11.38
C SER A 185 23.89 -4.08 -10.24
N PRO A 186 24.53 -5.24 -10.04
CA PRO A 186 24.22 -6.07 -8.91
C PRO A 186 24.39 -5.23 -7.62
N PRO A 187 23.45 -5.34 -6.66
CA PRO A 187 23.56 -4.58 -5.42
C PRO A 187 24.88 -4.90 -4.75
N THR A 188 25.75 -3.93 -4.68
CA THR A 188 26.90 -4.01 -3.79
C THR A 188 26.35 -3.82 -2.38
N HIS A 189 26.75 -4.66 -1.44
CA HIS A 189 26.29 -4.67 -0.03
C HIS A 189 26.52 -3.34 0.73
N THR A 190 26.89 -2.28 0.05
CA THR A 190 27.23 -0.97 0.60
C THR A 190 26.33 0.18 0.13
N GLU A 191 25.38 -0.05 -0.77
CA GLU A 191 24.47 1.02 -1.21
C GLU A 191 23.20 1.03 -0.36
N THR A 192 23.15 1.97 0.56
CA THR A 192 21.90 2.35 1.23
C THR A 192 21.08 3.14 0.21
N TRP A 193 20.06 2.57 -0.33
CA TRP A 193 19.10 3.29 -1.16
C TRP A 193 18.26 4.19 -0.24
N LEU A 194 18.63 5.45 -0.18
CA LEU A 194 17.73 6.50 0.24
C LEU A 194 16.96 6.93 -1.01
N GLY A 195 15.74 6.43 -1.16
CA GLY A 195 14.77 6.90 -2.14
C GLY A 195 14.24 8.28 -1.79
#